data_b59de9ed7f4e702a6c172a12c20364fa
#
_entry.id   b59de9ed7f4e702a6c172a12c20364fa
#
_cell.length_a   1.000
_cell.length_b   1.000
_cell.length_c   1.000
_cell.angle_alpha   90.00
_cell.angle_beta   90.00
_cell.angle_gamma   90.00
#
_symmetry.space_group_name_H-M   'P 1'
#
loop_
_entity.id
_entity.type
_entity.pdbx_description
1 polymer ?
#
loop_
_entity_poly.entity_id
_entity_poly.type
_entity_poly.pdbx_seq_one_letter_code
_entity_poly.pdbx_strand_id
1 'polypeptide(L)' 'MIPYEPPSFLEDYIILSKRIEGKKTWKSKDGKRLYQWDSQHGDVEIYNAKNGVHMGSADKITGRVTKLPVKGRRLSDV' A
#
# COMPACT_ATOMS: atom_id res chain seq x y z
N MET A 1 -14.12 11.18 -2.02
CA MET A 1 -12.91 10.48 -1.61
C MET A 1 -13.12 9.77 -0.28
N ILE A 2 -12.59 8.59 -0.13
CA ILE A 2 -12.76 7.77 1.08
C ILE A 2 -11.51 7.94 1.93
N PRO A 3 -11.60 8.53 3.14
CA PRO A 3 -10.42 8.68 3.99
C PRO A 3 -10.00 7.33 4.57
N TYR A 4 -8.70 7.20 4.84
CA TYR A 4 -8.22 6.04 5.58
C TYR A 4 -8.64 6.15 7.04
N GLU A 5 -9.27 5.11 7.55
CA GLU A 5 -9.66 5.01 8.95
C GLU A 5 -9.45 3.59 9.46
N PRO A 6 -8.95 3.42 10.68
CA PRO A 6 -8.96 2.11 11.33
C PRO A 6 -10.41 1.62 11.52
N PRO A 7 -10.63 0.30 11.63
CA PRO A 7 -9.60 -0.74 11.69
C PRO A 7 -9.06 -1.12 10.31
N SER A 8 -7.81 -1.58 10.30
CA SER A 8 -7.15 -2.04 9.08
C SER A 8 -5.99 -2.96 9.45
N PHE A 9 -5.66 -3.89 8.56
CA PHE A 9 -4.47 -4.71 8.72
C PHE A 9 -3.18 -3.87 8.74
N LEU A 10 -3.25 -2.65 8.19
CA LEU A 10 -2.10 -1.73 8.18
C LEU A 10 -1.68 -1.28 9.58
N GLU A 11 -2.55 -1.39 10.59
CA GLU A 11 -2.21 -0.97 11.95
C GLU A 11 -1.07 -1.79 12.55
N ASP A 12 -0.84 -3.01 12.04
CA ASP A 12 0.26 -3.88 12.48
C ASP A 12 1.56 -3.62 11.74
N TYR A 13 1.55 -2.72 10.77
CA TYR A 13 2.69 -2.48 9.91
C TYR A 13 3.39 -1.16 10.27
N ILE A 14 4.61 -1.00 9.76
CA ILE A 14 5.45 0.14 10.07
C ILE A 14 5.08 1.32 9.19
N ILE A 15 4.77 2.46 9.79
CA ILE A 15 4.55 3.70 9.06
C ILE A 15 5.91 4.31 8.76
N LEU A 16 6.18 4.58 7.49
CA LEU A 16 7.42 5.25 7.11
C LEU A 16 7.40 6.72 7.51
N SER A 17 8.55 7.24 7.93
CA SER A 17 8.68 8.64 8.31
C SER A 17 8.54 9.60 7.13
N LYS A 18 8.85 9.14 5.91
CA LYS A 18 8.70 9.95 4.71
C LYS A 18 7.49 9.51 3.90
N ARG A 19 6.95 10.45 3.13
CA ARG A 19 5.91 10.13 2.16
C ARG A 19 6.55 9.72 0.84
N ILE A 20 5.97 8.72 0.18
CA ILE A 20 6.43 8.31 -1.15
C ILE A 20 5.39 8.80 -2.15
N GLU A 21 5.84 9.59 -3.13
CA GLU A 21 4.96 10.27 -4.09
C GLU A 21 3.85 11.06 -3.40
N GLY A 22 4.22 11.73 -2.31
CA GLY A 22 3.29 12.56 -1.55
C GLY A 22 2.30 11.82 -0.69
N LYS A 23 2.40 10.49 -0.61
CA LYS A 23 1.44 9.67 0.13
C LYS A 23 2.07 9.01 1.34
N LYS A 24 1.29 8.96 2.42
CA LYS A 24 1.61 8.17 3.59
C LYS A 24 1.79 6.72 3.18
N THR A 25 2.89 6.11 3.62
CA THR A 25 3.25 4.77 3.19
C THR A 25 3.58 3.90 4.40
N TRP A 26 3.08 2.68 4.37
CA TRP A 26 3.40 1.65 5.37
C TRP A 26 4.32 0.63 4.74
N LYS A 27 5.09 -0.05 5.58
CA LYS A 27 6.00 -1.11 5.17
C LYS A 27 5.71 -2.37 5.97
N SER A 28 5.73 -3.52 5.30
CA SER A 28 5.57 -4.80 5.99
C SER A 28 6.74 -5.05 6.95
N LYS A 29 6.50 -5.89 7.96
CA LYS A 29 7.51 -6.20 8.98
C LYS A 29 8.75 -6.86 8.38
N ASP A 30 8.59 -7.66 7.32
CA ASP A 30 9.72 -8.28 6.63
C ASP A 30 10.43 -7.31 5.68
N GLY A 31 9.91 -6.10 5.51
CA GLY A 31 10.51 -5.07 4.68
C GLY A 31 10.33 -5.27 3.19
N LYS A 32 9.55 -6.25 2.77
CA LYS A 32 9.45 -6.61 1.34
C LYS A 32 8.37 -5.87 0.58
N ARG A 33 7.38 -5.30 1.26
CA ARG A 33 6.22 -4.66 0.62
C ARG A 33 5.95 -3.28 1.20
N LEU A 34 5.47 -2.41 0.32
CA LEU A 34 4.98 -1.08 0.67
C LEU A 34 3.50 -1.02 0.40
N TYR A 35 2.78 -0.25 1.20
CA TYR A 35 1.34 -0.11 1.12
C TYR A 35 0.95 1.35 1.12
N GLN A 36 -0.02 1.70 0.28
CA GLN A 36 -0.59 3.05 0.26
C GLN A 36 -2.11 2.95 0.19
N TRP A 37 -2.77 3.92 0.80
CA TRP A 37 -4.22 4.00 0.79
C TRP A 37 -4.73 4.52 -0.56
N ASP A 38 -5.72 3.82 -1.13
CA ASP A 38 -6.41 4.30 -2.32
C ASP A 38 -7.75 4.91 -1.91
N SER A 39 -7.79 6.24 -1.84
CA SER A 39 -8.97 6.98 -1.41
C SER A 39 -10.12 6.94 -2.41
N GLN A 40 -9.82 6.59 -3.66
CA GLN A 40 -10.83 6.49 -4.70
C GLN A 40 -11.65 5.20 -4.56
N HIS A 41 -10.98 4.09 -4.23
CA HIS A 41 -11.61 2.79 -4.16
C HIS A 41 -11.80 2.27 -2.73
N GLY A 42 -11.20 2.90 -1.74
CA GLY A 42 -11.32 2.46 -0.34
C GLY A 42 -10.59 1.15 -0.06
N ASP A 43 -9.52 0.88 -0.77
CA ASP A 43 -8.68 -0.30 -0.56
C ASP A 43 -7.20 0.10 -0.44
N VAL A 44 -6.32 -0.89 -0.36
CA VAL A 44 -4.89 -0.67 -0.12
C VAL A 44 -4.09 -1.15 -1.32
N GLU A 45 -3.28 -0.25 -1.88
CA GLU A 45 -2.36 -0.56 -2.97
C GLU A 45 -1.09 -1.19 -2.41
N ILE A 46 -0.60 -2.24 -3.07
CA ILE A 46 0.58 -2.98 -2.66
C ILE A 46 1.68 -2.80 -3.70
N TYR A 47 2.89 -2.51 -3.21
CA TYR A 47 4.07 -2.33 -4.07
C TYR A 47 5.24 -3.14 -3.53
N ASN A 48 6.14 -3.54 -4.43
CA ASN A 48 7.39 -4.17 -4.05
C ASN A 48 8.32 -3.11 -3.46
N ALA A 49 8.84 -3.35 -2.25
CA ALA A 49 9.65 -2.36 -1.56
C ALA A 49 11.02 -2.15 -2.22
N LYS A 50 11.52 -3.12 -2.97
CA LYS A 50 12.82 -3.05 -3.61
C LYS A 50 12.80 -2.26 -4.91
N ASN A 51 11.78 -2.46 -5.74
CA ASN A 51 11.74 -1.86 -7.06
C ASN A 51 10.50 -1.01 -7.33
N GLY A 52 9.55 -0.95 -6.39
CA GLY A 52 8.34 -0.13 -6.53
C GLY A 52 7.26 -0.71 -7.44
N VAL A 53 7.45 -1.89 -8.01
CA VAL A 53 6.48 -2.48 -8.93
C VAL A 53 5.16 -2.76 -8.22
N HIS A 54 4.04 -2.40 -8.86
CA HIS A 54 2.70 -2.64 -8.32
C HIS A 54 2.42 -4.14 -8.22
N MET A 55 1.89 -4.56 -7.09
CA MET A 55 1.64 -5.97 -6.79
C MET A 55 0.17 -6.31 -6.62
N GLY A 56 -0.71 -5.34 -6.79
CA GLY A 56 -2.14 -5.55 -6.63
C GLY A 56 -2.73 -4.66 -5.57
N SER A 57 -3.97 -4.95 -5.20
CA SER A 57 -4.68 -4.23 -4.15
C SER A 57 -5.24 -5.21 -3.13
N ALA A 58 -5.42 -4.77 -1.90
CA ALA A 58 -5.88 -5.61 -0.81
C ALA A 58 -7.08 -5.01 -0.11
N ASP A 59 -7.89 -5.88 0.46
CA ASP A 59 -8.97 -5.49 1.35
C ASP A 59 -8.39 -4.78 2.59
N LYS A 60 -9.00 -3.67 2.95
CA LYS A 60 -8.57 -2.81 4.05
C LYS A 60 -8.51 -3.56 5.38
N ILE A 61 -9.47 -4.43 5.64
CA ILE A 61 -9.61 -5.11 6.94
C ILE A 61 -8.69 -6.33 7.01
N THR A 62 -8.80 -7.21 6.01
CA THR A 62 -8.17 -8.52 6.06
C THR A 62 -6.75 -8.55 5.48
N GLY A 63 -6.43 -7.58 4.61
CA GLY A 63 -5.17 -7.59 3.87
C GLY A 63 -5.16 -8.59 2.71
N ARG A 64 -6.30 -9.21 2.44
CA ARG A 64 -6.42 -10.18 1.36
C ARG A 64 -6.34 -9.47 0.02
N VAL A 65 -5.50 -9.98 -0.89
CA VAL A 65 -5.37 -9.43 -2.23
C VAL A 65 -6.65 -9.66 -3.02
N THR A 66 -7.25 -8.58 -3.51
CA THR A 66 -8.52 -8.61 -4.22
C THR A 66 -8.42 -8.18 -5.68
N LYS A 67 -7.32 -7.51 -6.05
CA LYS A 67 -7.09 -7.04 -7.42
C LYS A 67 -5.70 -7.41 -7.86
N LEU A 68 -5.58 -7.73 -9.15
CA LEU A 68 -4.31 -8.11 -9.77
C LEU A 68 -3.39 -6.89 -9.92
N PRO A 69 -2.07 -7.12 -10.05
CA PRO A 69 -1.13 -6.05 -10.36
C PRO A 69 -1.51 -5.34 -11.67
N VAL A 70 -1.30 -4.02 -11.67
CA VAL A 70 -1.45 -3.22 -12.89
C VAL A 70 -0.09 -3.14 -13.56
N LYS A 71 0.02 -3.74 -14.74
CA LYS A 71 1.26 -3.77 -15.50
C LYS A 71 1.73 -2.35 -15.81
N GLY A 72 3.00 -2.09 -15.58
CA GLY A 72 3.60 -0.79 -15.83
C GLY A 72 3.44 0.23 -14.71
N ARG A 73 2.60 -0.05 -13.71
CA ARG A 73 2.42 0.85 -12.57
C ARG A 73 3.53 0.63 -11.56
N ARG A 74 4.11 1.72 -11.09
CA ARG A 74 5.30 1.64 -10.25
C ARG A 74 5.48 2.90 -9.41
N LEU A 75 5.91 2.74 -8.18
CA LEU A 75 6.37 3.86 -7.35
C LEU A 75 7.76 4.26 -7.81
N SER A 76 7.96 5.55 -8.05
CA SER A 76 9.21 6.06 -8.63
C SER A 76 10.30 6.31 -7.61
N ASP A 77 9.99 6.37 -6.35
CA ASP A 77 10.91 6.87 -5.32
C ASP A 77 11.32 5.79 -4.32
N VAL A 78 11.56 4.60 -4.82
CA VAL A 78 12.00 3.47 -3.99
C VAL A 78 13.25 2.82 -4.55
#